data_5481e543050aa68a8fac58d3df8e8081
#
_entry.id   5481e543050aa68a8fac58d3df8e8081
#
_cell.length_a   1.000
_cell.length_b   1.000
_cell.length_c   1.000
_cell.angle_alpha   90.00
_cell.angle_beta   90.00
_cell.angle_gamma   90.00
#
_symmetry.space_group_name_H-M   'P 1'
#
loop_
_entity.id
_entity.type
_entity.pdbx_description
1 polymer ?
#
loop_
_entity_poly.entity_id
_entity_poly.type
_entity_poly.pdbx_seq_one_letter_code
_entity_poly.pdbx_strand_id
1 'polypeptide(L)'
;MQWTTATTPRRLGLAHRRRIEHAVLLLATALLASCGESATIPLRAGIGDAPQLPKPNSTLIPTVNIAPAIGWSDGTAPTAAAGFQVRAFAAGLDHPRWLHVLPNGDVLVAETNAPSKPQDGQGIKGAVMESVMKKAGAGVPSANRISLLRDADGDGVADMRSVLLDGLNSPFGMSLVDDRLYIANSDALMVVPYRNGATRIDTAPRLVAALPAGPINHHWTKNVIASADGLHLYVAVGSNSNVAENGIEAEQNRAAILEVDADDGDMRVFASGLRNPVGLAWHPTTGALWTVVNERDEIGSDLVPDYLTSVRRGAFYGWPYSYYGQHVDMRVAPSRADLVASAIAPDYVLGAHVAALGLAFYDSEMFPARYRGGAFIGEHGSWNRKPRSGYKVVFVPFANGKPNGYPEDILTGFVDSGGNARGRPVGVVVDRQGALLVADDVGNTIWRVTHMPR
;
A
#
# COMPACT_ATOMS: atom_id res chain seq x y z
N MET A 1 13.26 -32.61 77.42
CA MET A 1 12.01 -31.90 77.00
C MET A 1 12.43 -30.76 76.11
N GLN A 2 12.33 -30.95 74.79
CA GLN A 2 12.58 -29.90 73.79
C GLN A 2 11.26 -29.54 73.09
N TRP A 3 10.89 -28.30 73.16
CA TRP A 3 9.72 -27.74 72.42
C TRP A 3 10.18 -27.18 71.10
N THR A 4 9.76 -27.79 70.00
CA THR A 4 9.93 -27.26 68.66
C THR A 4 8.68 -26.43 68.25
N THR A 5 8.83 -25.16 68.07
CA THR A 5 7.77 -24.29 67.55
C THR A 5 7.75 -24.34 66.01
N ALA A 6 6.69 -24.92 65.43
CA ALA A 6 6.43 -24.89 64.00
C ALA A 6 5.77 -23.59 63.61
N THR A 7 6.43 -22.81 62.77
CA THR A 7 5.86 -21.63 62.14
C THR A 7 5.11 -22.01 60.85
N THR A 8 3.79 -21.84 60.87
CA THR A 8 2.91 -22.05 59.70
C THR A 8 3.00 -20.85 58.73
N PRO A 9 3.23 -21.05 57.44
CA PRO A 9 3.24 -19.96 56.50
C PRO A 9 1.81 -19.42 56.27
N ARG A 10 1.59 -18.12 56.53
CA ARG A 10 0.33 -17.43 56.21
C ARG A 10 0.10 -17.45 54.70
N ARG A 11 -0.92 -18.17 54.24
CA ARG A 11 -1.42 -18.07 52.86
C ARG A 11 -2.08 -16.71 52.68
N LEU A 12 -1.53 -15.90 51.81
CA LEU A 12 -2.18 -14.69 51.31
C LEU A 12 -3.53 -15.05 50.66
N GLY A 13 -4.62 -14.44 51.12
CA GLY A 13 -5.97 -14.79 50.70
C GLY A 13 -6.19 -14.53 49.20
N LEU A 14 -7.00 -15.38 48.58
CA LEU A 14 -7.37 -15.30 47.14
C LEU A 14 -7.81 -13.90 46.66
N ALA A 15 -8.41 -13.11 47.53
CA ALA A 15 -8.81 -11.72 47.24
C ALA A 15 -7.61 -10.77 47.05
N HIS A 16 -6.49 -11.01 47.75
CA HIS A 16 -5.27 -10.19 47.60
C HIS A 16 -4.53 -10.53 46.33
N ARG A 17 -4.49 -11.80 45.93
CA ARG A 17 -3.94 -12.24 44.64
C ARG A 17 -4.70 -11.65 43.46
N ARG A 18 -6.03 -11.70 43.45
CA ARG A 18 -6.86 -11.11 42.40
C ARG A 18 -6.68 -9.59 42.29
N ARG A 19 -6.53 -8.88 43.41
CA ARG A 19 -6.25 -7.43 43.38
C ARG A 19 -4.87 -7.11 42.80
N ILE A 20 -3.86 -7.91 43.08
CA ILE A 20 -2.51 -7.75 42.50
C ILE A 20 -2.54 -8.08 41.00
N GLU A 21 -3.22 -9.13 40.60
CA GLU A 21 -3.36 -9.51 39.17
C GLU A 21 -4.11 -8.45 38.38
N HIS A 22 -5.18 -7.87 38.93
CA HIS A 22 -5.88 -6.75 38.28
C HIS A 22 -5.06 -5.44 38.28
N ALA A 23 -4.29 -5.15 39.30
CA ALA A 23 -3.41 -4.00 39.37
C ALA A 23 -2.23 -4.15 38.38
N VAL A 24 -1.65 -5.34 38.23
CA VAL A 24 -0.61 -5.65 37.27
C VAL A 24 -1.16 -5.59 35.85
N LEU A 25 -2.39 -6.10 35.61
CA LEU A 25 -3.05 -6.03 34.30
C LEU A 25 -3.40 -4.58 33.92
N LEU A 26 -3.89 -3.78 34.85
CA LEU A 26 -4.17 -2.36 34.67
C LEU A 26 -2.88 -1.55 34.47
N LEU A 27 -1.80 -1.87 35.15
CA LEU A 27 -0.49 -1.24 34.95
C LEU A 27 0.12 -1.62 33.60
N ALA A 28 -0.02 -2.88 33.20
CA ALA A 28 0.41 -3.36 31.87
C ALA A 28 -0.40 -2.72 30.74
N THR A 29 -1.73 -2.55 30.90
CA THR A 29 -2.57 -1.85 29.93
C THR A 29 -2.31 -0.34 29.88
N ALA A 30 -2.01 0.29 31.02
CA ALA A 30 -1.63 1.72 31.09
C ALA A 30 -0.23 1.97 30.47
N LEU A 31 0.70 1.05 30.66
CA LEU A 31 2.03 1.09 30.03
C LEU A 31 1.94 0.89 28.49
N LEU A 32 1.04 0.04 28.02
CA LEU A 32 0.81 -0.17 26.56
C LEU A 32 0.13 1.05 25.90
N ALA A 33 -0.67 1.81 26.63
CA ALA A 33 -1.31 3.04 26.13
C ALA A 33 -0.36 4.24 26.06
N SER A 34 0.81 4.18 26.71
CA SER A 34 1.80 5.26 26.82
C SER A 34 3.06 5.01 25.97
N CYS A 35 3.18 3.84 25.32
CA CYS A 35 4.40 3.45 24.61
C CYS A 35 4.37 3.89 23.14
N GLY A 36 5.46 4.50 22.70
CA GLY A 36 5.67 5.03 21.37
C GLY A 36 5.85 6.55 21.41
N GLU A 37 6.65 7.06 20.49
CA GLU A 37 6.84 8.50 20.33
C GLU A 37 5.70 9.10 19.46
N SER A 38 5.57 10.41 19.49
CA SER A 38 4.63 11.15 18.64
C SER A 38 5.39 12.05 17.69
N ALA A 39 4.79 12.35 16.55
CA ALA A 39 5.31 13.31 15.59
C ALA A 39 5.65 14.64 16.26
N THR A 40 6.79 15.22 15.89
CA THR A 40 7.34 16.44 16.46
C THR A 40 7.26 17.63 15.52
N ILE A 41 7.09 17.36 14.21
CA ILE A 41 6.91 18.41 13.20
C ILE A 41 5.47 18.41 12.67
N PRO A 42 4.95 19.56 12.24
CA PRO A 42 3.68 19.60 11.51
C PRO A 42 3.75 18.70 10.26
N LEU A 43 2.71 17.91 10.00
CA LEU A 43 2.66 17.01 8.84
C LEU A 43 3.02 17.75 7.54
N ARG A 44 2.51 19.00 7.41
CA ARG A 44 2.76 19.83 6.24
C ARG A 44 4.26 20.13 5.99
N ALA A 45 5.06 20.24 7.04
CA ALA A 45 6.49 20.50 6.92
C ALA A 45 7.28 19.31 6.34
N GLY A 46 6.71 18.09 6.49
CA GLY A 46 7.27 16.85 5.93
C GLY A 46 6.70 16.46 4.57
N ILE A 47 6.10 17.38 3.81
CA ILE A 47 5.49 17.11 2.49
C ILE A 47 6.05 18.08 1.44
N GLY A 48 6.21 17.62 0.21
CA GLY A 48 6.66 18.44 -0.92
C GLY A 48 8.01 18.01 -1.50
N ASP A 49 8.60 18.88 -2.27
CA ASP A 49 9.91 18.71 -2.92
C ASP A 49 11.10 19.04 -1.99
N ALA A 50 10.87 19.80 -0.91
CA ALA A 50 11.86 20.20 0.08
C ALA A 50 11.36 19.95 1.52
N PRO A 51 11.11 18.69 1.93
CA PRO A 51 10.55 18.37 3.24
C PRO A 51 11.53 18.62 4.37
N GLN A 52 11.04 18.95 5.55
CA GLN A 52 11.82 18.90 6.78
C GLN A 52 11.96 17.44 7.21
N LEU A 53 13.21 17.00 7.35
CA LEU A 53 13.53 15.67 7.88
C LEU A 53 14.14 15.82 9.26
N PRO A 54 13.45 15.42 10.34
CA PRO A 54 14.02 15.45 11.69
C PRO A 54 15.10 14.38 11.86
N LYS A 55 15.79 14.39 12.98
CA LYS A 55 16.73 13.30 13.32
C LYS A 55 15.95 12.02 13.61
N PRO A 56 16.51 10.84 13.25
CA PRO A 56 15.94 9.56 13.65
C PRO A 56 15.69 9.47 15.16
N ASN A 57 14.52 8.97 15.52
CA ASN A 57 14.10 8.77 16.91
C ASN A 57 13.63 7.31 17.11
N SER A 58 14.58 6.40 17.31
CA SER A 58 14.28 5.00 17.58
C SER A 58 13.93 4.81 19.05
N THR A 59 12.79 4.21 19.33
CA THR A 59 12.35 3.85 20.69
C THR A 59 12.42 2.33 20.91
N LEU A 60 12.62 1.90 22.17
CA LEU A 60 12.65 0.46 22.52
C LEU A 60 11.34 -0.25 22.17
N ILE A 61 10.23 0.47 22.25
CA ILE A 61 8.90 -0.01 21.85
C ILE A 61 8.45 0.87 20.71
N PRO A 62 8.33 0.32 19.48
CA PRO A 62 7.87 1.07 18.33
C PRO A 62 6.47 1.64 18.55
N THR A 63 6.20 2.80 17.96
CA THR A 63 4.84 3.35 17.92
C THR A 63 3.92 2.41 17.16
N VAL A 64 2.82 2.00 17.80
CA VAL A 64 1.73 1.25 17.17
C VAL A 64 0.44 2.04 17.38
N ASN A 65 -0.19 2.48 16.29
CA ASN A 65 -1.38 3.33 16.33
C ASN A 65 -2.31 3.00 15.16
N ILE A 66 -2.76 1.77 15.09
CA ILE A 66 -3.67 1.32 14.04
C ILE A 66 -5.07 1.94 14.20
N ALA A 67 -5.78 2.08 13.08
CA ALA A 67 -7.22 2.29 13.07
C ALA A 67 -7.90 0.92 12.92
N PRO A 68 -8.67 0.46 13.93
CA PRO A 68 -9.42 -0.79 13.81
C PRO A 68 -10.40 -0.74 12.63
N ALA A 69 -10.42 -1.78 11.82
CA ALA A 69 -11.30 -1.88 10.66
C ALA A 69 -12.74 -2.19 11.10
N ILE A 70 -13.69 -1.35 10.71
CA ILE A 70 -15.12 -1.52 11.00
C ILE A 70 -16.00 -1.57 9.75
N GLY A 71 -15.49 -1.14 8.59
CA GLY A 71 -16.26 -1.03 7.35
C GLY A 71 -17.22 0.18 7.35
N TRP A 72 -17.91 0.36 6.21
CA TRP A 72 -18.93 1.39 6.07
C TRP A 72 -20.27 0.85 6.54
N SER A 73 -21.03 1.65 7.28
CA SER A 73 -22.44 1.36 7.55
C SER A 73 -23.31 1.77 6.36
N ASP A 74 -24.48 1.16 6.26
CA ASP A 74 -25.42 1.42 5.17
C ASP A 74 -25.69 2.91 4.94
N GLY A 75 -25.63 3.34 3.69
CA GLY A 75 -25.85 4.72 3.29
C GLY A 75 -24.71 5.70 3.61
N THR A 76 -23.57 5.22 4.15
CA THR A 76 -22.41 6.07 4.40
C THR A 76 -21.37 5.94 3.28
N ALA A 77 -20.60 7.01 3.05
CA ALA A 77 -19.59 7.10 2.03
C ALA A 77 -18.43 8.00 2.49
N PRO A 78 -17.26 7.95 1.83
CA PRO A 78 -16.21 8.95 2.02
C PRO A 78 -16.72 10.37 1.72
N THR A 79 -16.03 11.36 2.26
CA THR A 79 -16.32 12.77 1.99
C THR A 79 -15.50 13.24 0.80
N ALA A 80 -16.17 13.67 -0.27
CA ALA A 80 -15.53 14.25 -1.44
C ALA A 80 -15.18 15.73 -1.22
N ALA A 81 -14.11 16.20 -1.85
CA ALA A 81 -13.74 17.61 -1.89
C ALA A 81 -14.84 18.48 -2.55
N ALA A 82 -14.83 19.78 -2.26
CA ALA A 82 -15.79 20.72 -2.85
C ALA A 82 -15.73 20.69 -4.39
N GLY A 83 -16.89 20.58 -5.03
CA GLY A 83 -17.04 20.42 -6.48
C GLY A 83 -16.97 18.98 -6.96
N PHE A 84 -16.75 18.01 -6.08
CA PHE A 84 -16.81 16.59 -6.38
C PHE A 84 -17.98 15.91 -5.66
N GLN A 85 -18.39 14.79 -6.19
CA GLN A 85 -19.30 13.85 -5.54
C GLN A 85 -18.70 12.45 -5.57
N VAL A 86 -19.07 11.63 -4.60
CA VAL A 86 -18.64 10.24 -4.51
C VAL A 86 -19.86 9.35 -4.31
N ARG A 87 -19.85 8.20 -4.99
CA ARG A 87 -20.80 7.13 -4.79
C ARG A 87 -20.14 5.77 -4.93
N ALA A 88 -20.78 4.73 -4.46
CA ALA A 88 -20.30 3.37 -4.71
C ALA A 88 -20.51 3.05 -6.21
N PHE A 89 -19.44 2.62 -6.89
CA PHE A 89 -19.48 1.99 -8.21
C PHE A 89 -19.87 0.53 -8.08
N ALA A 90 -19.29 -0.17 -7.09
CA ALA A 90 -19.66 -1.54 -6.73
C ALA A 90 -19.36 -1.76 -5.24
N ALA A 91 -20.23 -2.48 -4.55
CA ALA A 91 -20.07 -2.83 -3.14
C ALA A 91 -20.15 -4.35 -2.91
N GLY A 92 -19.81 -4.81 -1.70
CA GLY A 92 -19.86 -6.23 -1.36
C GLY A 92 -18.81 -7.07 -2.09
N LEU A 93 -17.69 -6.46 -2.47
CA LEU A 93 -16.51 -7.13 -2.98
C LEU A 93 -15.75 -7.79 -1.83
N ASP A 94 -14.76 -8.63 -2.17
CA ASP A 94 -13.97 -9.37 -1.20
C ASP A 94 -12.55 -8.82 -1.16
N HIS A 95 -12.33 -7.79 -0.34
CA HIS A 95 -11.05 -7.11 -0.17
C HIS A 95 -10.45 -6.61 -1.51
N PRO A 96 -11.15 -5.71 -2.25
CA PRO A 96 -10.70 -5.21 -3.55
C PRO A 96 -9.46 -4.32 -3.38
N ARG A 97 -8.39 -4.61 -4.12
CA ARG A 97 -7.14 -3.87 -3.95
C ARG A 97 -6.65 -3.17 -5.20
N TRP A 98 -6.75 -3.80 -6.36
CA TRP A 98 -6.23 -3.20 -7.58
C TRP A 98 -7.27 -3.15 -8.67
N LEU A 99 -7.15 -2.17 -9.55
CA LEU A 99 -8.11 -1.88 -10.60
C LEU A 99 -7.39 -1.79 -11.95
N HIS A 100 -8.06 -2.26 -13.01
CA HIS A 100 -7.63 -2.04 -14.38
C HIS A 100 -8.85 -1.79 -15.27
N VAL A 101 -8.87 -0.68 -16.00
CA VAL A 101 -9.97 -0.32 -16.91
C VAL A 101 -9.66 -0.85 -18.30
N LEU A 102 -10.55 -1.68 -18.81
CA LEU A 102 -10.45 -2.27 -20.13
C LEU A 102 -10.88 -1.30 -21.24
N PRO A 103 -10.44 -1.52 -22.50
CA PRO A 103 -10.80 -0.64 -23.63
C PRO A 103 -12.30 -0.47 -23.87
N ASN A 104 -13.14 -1.43 -23.49
CA ASN A 104 -14.59 -1.33 -23.59
C ASN A 104 -15.27 -0.63 -22.39
N GLY A 105 -14.51 -0.25 -21.37
CA GLY A 105 -15.02 0.39 -20.15
C GLY A 105 -15.26 -0.55 -18.97
N ASP A 106 -15.18 -1.86 -19.17
CA ASP A 106 -15.24 -2.81 -18.05
C ASP A 106 -14.08 -2.56 -17.07
N VAL A 107 -14.33 -2.81 -15.81
CA VAL A 107 -13.33 -2.63 -14.75
C VAL A 107 -12.96 -3.98 -14.15
N LEU A 108 -11.69 -4.35 -14.28
CA LEU A 108 -11.14 -5.50 -13.59
C LEU A 108 -10.73 -5.13 -12.17
N VAL A 109 -11.05 -6.00 -11.23
CA VAL A 109 -10.76 -5.83 -9.80
C VAL A 109 -10.00 -7.04 -9.28
N ALA A 110 -8.79 -6.84 -8.75
CA ALA A 110 -8.11 -7.85 -7.97
C ALA A 110 -8.72 -7.91 -6.56
N GLU A 111 -9.49 -8.97 -6.30
CA GLU A 111 -10.00 -9.28 -4.97
C GLU A 111 -8.97 -10.21 -4.30
N THR A 112 -8.19 -9.64 -3.36
CA THR A 112 -6.93 -10.25 -2.95
C THR A 112 -6.46 -9.77 -1.57
N ASN A 113 -5.67 -10.62 -0.90
CA ASN A 113 -4.94 -10.28 0.30
C ASN A 113 -3.58 -11.00 0.30
N ALA A 114 -2.77 -10.78 1.35
CA ALA A 114 -1.49 -11.44 1.50
C ALA A 114 -1.61 -12.97 1.42
N PRO A 115 -0.67 -13.66 0.78
CA PRO A 115 -0.63 -15.12 0.82
C PRO A 115 -0.43 -15.61 2.26
N SER A 116 -0.87 -16.84 2.55
CA SER A 116 -0.65 -17.47 3.85
C SER A 116 0.85 -17.55 4.15
N LYS A 117 1.26 -17.00 5.29
CA LYS A 117 2.66 -16.98 5.72
C LYS A 117 2.95 -18.18 6.61
N PRO A 118 3.84 -19.10 6.21
CA PRO A 118 4.09 -20.31 7.02
C PRO A 118 4.84 -20.04 8.33
N GLN A 119 5.64 -18.98 8.44
CA GLN A 119 6.57 -18.83 9.58
C GLN A 119 6.90 -17.38 9.98
N ASP A 120 6.29 -16.37 9.42
CA ASP A 120 6.60 -14.98 9.76
C ASP A 120 6.03 -14.63 11.14
N GLY A 121 6.89 -14.21 12.04
CA GLY A 121 6.48 -13.73 13.35
C GLY A 121 6.35 -14.80 14.43
N GLN A 122 7.22 -15.79 14.44
CA GLN A 122 7.33 -16.69 15.59
C GLN A 122 7.73 -15.90 16.85
N GLY A 123 7.08 -16.21 17.99
CA GLY A 123 7.31 -15.55 19.27
C GLY A 123 6.28 -14.48 19.63
N ILE A 124 6.46 -13.88 20.80
CA ILE A 124 5.49 -12.92 21.39
C ILE A 124 5.31 -11.69 20.50
N LYS A 125 6.41 -11.15 19.92
CA LYS A 125 6.36 -9.97 19.01
C LYS A 125 5.50 -10.26 17.78
N GLY A 126 5.65 -11.44 17.19
CA GLY A 126 4.89 -11.85 16.01
C GLY A 126 3.40 -12.03 16.31
N ALA A 127 3.06 -12.70 17.42
CA ALA A 127 1.66 -12.89 17.83
C ALA A 127 0.95 -11.54 18.13
N VAL A 128 1.66 -10.59 18.74
CA VAL A 128 1.14 -9.23 18.97
C VAL A 128 0.91 -8.52 17.63
N MET A 129 1.89 -8.57 16.71
CA MET A 129 1.77 -7.92 15.39
C MET A 129 0.63 -8.54 14.57
N GLU A 130 0.49 -9.87 14.57
CA GLU A 130 -0.64 -10.54 13.91
C GLU A 130 -1.98 -10.08 14.46
N SER A 131 -2.13 -9.97 15.78
CA SER A 131 -3.35 -9.46 16.41
C SER A 131 -3.63 -8.01 16.02
N VAL A 132 -2.58 -7.19 15.94
CA VAL A 132 -2.65 -5.79 15.51
C VAL A 132 -3.11 -5.70 14.05
N MET A 133 -2.50 -6.48 13.17
CA MET A 133 -2.83 -6.49 11.73
C MET A 133 -4.23 -7.04 11.45
N LYS A 134 -4.69 -8.07 12.19
CA LYS A 134 -6.08 -8.54 12.13
C LYS A 134 -7.08 -7.43 12.48
N LYS A 135 -6.81 -6.66 13.52
CA LYS A 135 -7.65 -5.50 13.88
C LYS A 135 -7.66 -4.42 12.80
N ALA A 136 -6.57 -4.28 12.06
CA ALA A 136 -6.46 -3.33 10.94
C ALA A 136 -7.19 -3.79 9.66
N GLY A 137 -7.76 -5.00 9.62
CA GLY A 137 -8.44 -5.57 8.46
C GLY A 137 -7.57 -6.45 7.56
N ALA A 138 -6.28 -6.64 7.89
CA ALA A 138 -5.36 -7.44 7.07
C ALA A 138 -5.43 -8.96 7.33
N GLY A 139 -6.33 -9.42 8.20
CA GLY A 139 -6.44 -10.83 8.61
C GLY A 139 -7.43 -11.66 7.80
N VAL A 140 -8.00 -11.12 6.72
CA VAL A 140 -8.94 -11.87 5.88
C VAL A 140 -8.18 -12.74 4.87
N PRO A 141 -8.67 -13.96 4.54
CA PRO A 141 -8.09 -14.78 3.47
C PRO A 141 -8.12 -14.06 2.13
N SER A 142 -7.15 -14.34 1.26
CA SER A 142 -7.18 -13.84 -0.12
C SER A 142 -8.27 -14.55 -0.93
N ALA A 143 -9.11 -13.80 -1.65
CA ALA A 143 -10.10 -14.36 -2.56
C ALA A 143 -9.45 -14.95 -3.83
N ASN A 144 -8.20 -14.57 -4.13
CA ASN A 144 -7.39 -15.14 -5.21
C ASN A 144 -8.07 -15.10 -6.59
N ARG A 145 -8.79 -14.01 -6.89
CA ARG A 145 -9.53 -13.86 -8.15
C ARG A 145 -9.44 -12.46 -8.72
N ILE A 146 -9.72 -12.39 -10.02
CA ILE A 146 -10.02 -11.15 -10.73
C ILE A 146 -11.51 -11.14 -11.03
N SER A 147 -12.22 -10.14 -10.55
CA SER A 147 -13.61 -9.87 -10.88
C SER A 147 -13.73 -8.81 -11.97
N LEU A 148 -14.73 -8.94 -12.83
CA LEU A 148 -15.09 -7.96 -13.84
C LEU A 148 -16.37 -7.26 -13.41
N LEU A 149 -16.34 -5.95 -13.47
CA LEU A 149 -17.47 -5.05 -13.23
C LEU A 149 -17.81 -4.31 -14.52
N ARG A 150 -19.09 -4.25 -14.87
CA ARG A 150 -19.59 -3.52 -16.03
C ARG A 150 -20.74 -2.61 -15.63
N ASP A 151 -20.63 -1.37 -16.01
CA ASP A 151 -21.70 -0.37 -16.00
C ASP A 151 -22.32 -0.41 -17.42
N ALA A 152 -23.46 -1.09 -17.57
CA ALA A 152 -24.03 -1.38 -18.87
C ALA A 152 -24.94 -0.26 -19.37
N ASP A 153 -25.56 0.51 -18.49
CA ASP A 153 -26.46 1.63 -18.83
C ASP A 153 -25.76 3.00 -18.74
N GLY A 154 -24.50 3.04 -18.26
CA GLY A 154 -23.70 4.24 -18.19
C GLY A 154 -24.06 5.18 -17.04
N ASP A 155 -24.80 4.71 -16.06
CA ASP A 155 -25.22 5.52 -14.91
C ASP A 155 -24.10 5.70 -13.87
N GLY A 156 -22.99 4.95 -14.01
CA GLY A 156 -21.77 4.97 -13.18
C GLY A 156 -21.91 4.11 -11.91
N VAL A 157 -22.78 3.09 -11.96
CA VAL A 157 -22.86 1.97 -11.02
C VAL A 157 -22.72 0.68 -11.83
N ALA A 158 -21.98 -0.28 -11.33
CA ALA A 158 -21.84 -1.56 -12.02
C ALA A 158 -23.11 -2.40 -11.93
N ASP A 159 -23.76 -2.65 -13.07
CA ASP A 159 -24.96 -3.52 -13.19
C ASP A 159 -24.60 -4.99 -13.17
N MET A 160 -23.41 -5.32 -13.66
CA MET A 160 -22.96 -6.69 -13.77
C MET A 160 -21.63 -6.89 -13.04
N ARG A 161 -21.58 -7.99 -12.30
CA ARG A 161 -20.35 -8.53 -11.70
C ARG A 161 -20.20 -9.99 -12.09
N SER A 162 -18.99 -10.35 -12.53
CA SER A 162 -18.63 -11.75 -12.80
C SER A 162 -17.23 -12.04 -12.29
N VAL A 163 -16.93 -13.29 -11.98
CA VAL A 163 -15.56 -13.76 -11.75
C VAL A 163 -14.95 -14.01 -13.11
N LEU A 164 -14.02 -13.14 -13.53
CA LEU A 164 -13.31 -13.27 -14.81
C LEU A 164 -12.31 -14.42 -14.77
N LEU A 165 -11.56 -14.54 -13.67
CA LEU A 165 -10.54 -15.55 -13.47
C LEU A 165 -10.34 -15.81 -11.98
N ASP A 166 -10.23 -17.06 -11.57
CA ASP A 166 -9.98 -17.48 -10.19
C ASP A 166 -8.78 -18.44 -10.09
N GLY A 167 -8.53 -18.95 -8.88
CA GLY A 167 -7.44 -19.89 -8.62
C GLY A 167 -6.04 -19.27 -8.75
N LEU A 168 -5.92 -17.95 -8.62
CA LEU A 168 -4.67 -17.21 -8.66
C LEU A 168 -3.95 -17.25 -7.29
N ASN A 169 -2.71 -16.74 -7.21
CA ASN A 169 -1.95 -16.65 -5.97
C ASN A 169 -1.76 -15.18 -5.55
N SER A 170 -2.70 -14.67 -4.76
CA SER A 170 -2.71 -13.27 -4.33
C SER A 170 -2.42 -12.31 -5.48
N PRO A 171 -3.27 -12.27 -6.53
CA PRO A 171 -3.07 -11.41 -7.70
C PRO A 171 -3.15 -9.94 -7.29
N PHE A 172 -2.38 -9.08 -7.96
CA PHE A 172 -2.42 -7.65 -7.70
C PHE A 172 -2.48 -6.83 -8.98
N GLY A 173 -1.34 -6.56 -9.63
CA GLY A 173 -1.29 -5.77 -10.85
C GLY A 173 -1.84 -6.49 -12.07
N MET A 174 -2.43 -5.73 -12.99
CA MET A 174 -2.96 -6.22 -14.26
C MET A 174 -2.61 -5.24 -15.37
N SER A 175 -2.29 -5.77 -16.56
CA SER A 175 -2.04 -4.97 -17.76
C SER A 175 -2.52 -5.73 -19.00
N LEU A 176 -3.32 -5.09 -19.83
CA LEU A 176 -3.75 -5.63 -21.11
C LEU A 176 -2.85 -5.11 -22.23
N VAL A 177 -2.25 -6.00 -23.00
CA VAL A 177 -1.49 -5.71 -24.21
C VAL A 177 -2.13 -6.48 -25.35
N ASP A 178 -2.73 -5.78 -26.30
CA ASP A 178 -3.52 -6.37 -27.39
C ASP A 178 -4.63 -7.29 -26.84
N ASP A 179 -4.53 -8.60 -27.06
CA ASP A 179 -5.44 -9.64 -26.56
C ASP A 179 -4.81 -10.48 -25.43
N ARG A 180 -3.72 -10.02 -24.80
CA ARG A 180 -3.00 -10.70 -23.72
C ARG A 180 -3.18 -9.94 -22.41
N LEU A 181 -3.89 -10.53 -21.45
CA LEU A 181 -4.02 -9.98 -20.11
C LEU A 181 -2.90 -10.56 -19.22
N TYR A 182 -1.98 -9.70 -18.83
CA TYR A 182 -0.91 -10.00 -17.88
C TYR A 182 -1.40 -9.75 -16.47
N ILE A 183 -1.11 -10.69 -15.56
CA ILE A 183 -1.52 -10.65 -14.15
C ILE A 183 -0.29 -10.94 -13.30
N ALA A 184 0.03 -10.02 -12.40
CA ALA A 184 1.11 -10.23 -11.44
C ALA A 184 0.53 -10.83 -10.15
N ASN A 185 0.80 -12.12 -9.95
CA ASN A 185 0.62 -12.82 -8.68
C ASN A 185 1.74 -12.45 -7.69
N SER A 186 1.61 -12.86 -6.43
CA SER A 186 2.64 -12.61 -5.42
C SER A 186 4.00 -13.26 -5.71
N ASP A 187 4.04 -14.26 -6.60
CA ASP A 187 5.19 -15.11 -6.93
C ASP A 187 5.49 -15.25 -8.42
N ALA A 188 4.60 -14.77 -9.28
CA ALA A 188 4.73 -15.01 -10.72
C ALA A 188 4.03 -13.93 -11.56
N LEU A 189 4.59 -13.59 -12.70
CA LEU A 189 3.90 -12.89 -13.78
C LEU A 189 3.27 -13.92 -14.70
N MET A 190 1.95 -13.86 -14.82
CA MET A 190 1.14 -14.79 -15.63
C MET A 190 0.51 -14.06 -16.81
N VAL A 191 0.15 -14.79 -17.86
CA VAL A 191 -0.59 -14.26 -18.99
C VAL A 191 -1.73 -15.20 -19.39
N VAL A 192 -2.86 -14.60 -19.76
CA VAL A 192 -4.02 -15.32 -20.36
C VAL A 192 -4.48 -14.58 -21.61
N PRO A 193 -5.00 -15.28 -22.63
CA PRO A 193 -5.69 -14.63 -23.75
C PRO A 193 -6.97 -13.97 -23.25
N TYR A 194 -7.18 -12.72 -23.64
CA TYR A 194 -8.39 -11.96 -23.31
C TYR A 194 -9.12 -11.53 -24.59
N ARG A 195 -10.37 -11.94 -24.72
CA ARG A 195 -11.24 -11.45 -25.78
C ARG A 195 -12.05 -10.26 -25.27
N ASN A 196 -12.01 -9.15 -26.00
CA ASN A 196 -12.79 -7.96 -25.62
C ASN A 196 -14.28 -8.30 -25.37
N GLY A 197 -14.79 -7.87 -24.22
CA GLY A 197 -16.15 -8.15 -23.76
C GLY A 197 -16.36 -9.51 -23.09
N ALA A 198 -15.32 -10.36 -23.00
CA ALA A 198 -15.40 -11.60 -22.25
C ALA A 198 -15.62 -11.33 -20.76
N THR A 199 -16.53 -12.09 -20.16
CA THR A 199 -16.89 -11.99 -18.72
C THR A 199 -16.32 -13.13 -17.89
N ARG A 200 -15.69 -14.11 -18.57
CA ARG A 200 -15.02 -15.27 -17.97
C ARG A 200 -13.88 -15.73 -18.86
N ILE A 201 -12.80 -16.20 -18.27
CA ILE A 201 -11.66 -16.84 -18.93
C ILE A 201 -11.54 -18.26 -18.37
N ASP A 202 -11.70 -19.25 -19.24
CA ASP A 202 -11.58 -20.69 -18.89
C ASP A 202 -10.19 -21.26 -19.21
N THR A 203 -9.34 -20.48 -19.92
CA THR A 203 -7.98 -20.87 -20.26
C THR A 203 -7.07 -20.72 -19.04
N ALA A 204 -6.31 -21.77 -18.72
CA ALA A 204 -5.34 -21.73 -17.64
C ALA A 204 -4.25 -20.68 -17.90
N PRO A 205 -3.86 -19.86 -16.90
CA PRO A 205 -2.78 -18.90 -17.03
C PRO A 205 -1.44 -19.57 -17.37
N ARG A 206 -0.70 -19.00 -18.32
CA ARG A 206 0.67 -19.37 -18.65
C ARG A 206 1.66 -18.52 -17.86
N LEU A 207 2.72 -19.14 -17.35
CA LEU A 207 3.83 -18.43 -16.72
C LEU A 207 4.60 -17.62 -17.77
N VAL A 208 4.85 -16.35 -17.49
CA VAL A 208 5.76 -15.46 -18.22
C VAL A 208 7.10 -15.42 -17.51
N ALA A 209 7.12 -15.03 -16.22
CA ALA A 209 8.33 -14.97 -15.41
C ALA A 209 8.03 -15.32 -13.95
N ALA A 210 8.95 -16.01 -13.26
CA ALA A 210 8.90 -16.16 -11.82
C ALA A 210 9.30 -14.84 -11.16
N LEU A 211 8.50 -14.37 -10.19
CA LEU A 211 8.79 -13.14 -9.45
C LEU A 211 9.35 -13.45 -8.06
N PRO A 212 10.16 -12.54 -7.48
CA PRO A 212 10.70 -12.73 -6.14
C PRO A 212 9.59 -12.94 -5.11
N ALA A 213 9.56 -14.11 -4.50
CA ALA A 213 8.62 -14.53 -3.47
C ALA A 213 9.38 -15.11 -2.26
N GLY A 214 9.18 -16.38 -1.96
CA GLY A 214 9.84 -17.11 -0.88
C GLY A 214 9.03 -17.11 0.43
N PRO A 215 9.59 -17.69 1.49
CA PRO A 215 8.83 -17.98 2.71
C PRO A 215 8.45 -16.74 3.51
N ILE A 216 9.14 -15.63 3.32
CA ILE A 216 8.88 -14.39 4.05
C ILE A 216 7.91 -13.47 3.25
N ASN A 217 8.30 -13.01 2.06
CA ASN A 217 7.53 -12.19 1.13
C ASN A 217 6.70 -11.06 1.80
N HIS A 218 7.32 -10.25 2.67
CA HIS A 218 6.65 -9.20 3.46
C HIS A 218 5.86 -8.23 2.59
N HIS A 219 6.51 -7.64 1.58
CA HIS A 219 5.83 -6.82 0.57
C HIS A 219 5.46 -7.72 -0.60
N TRP A 220 4.34 -8.40 -0.46
CA TRP A 220 3.86 -9.43 -1.38
C TRP A 220 3.26 -8.89 -2.68
N THR A 221 2.77 -7.65 -2.67
CA THR A 221 2.14 -7.04 -3.84
C THR A 221 3.13 -6.89 -4.99
N LYS A 222 2.66 -7.19 -6.20
CA LYS A 222 3.38 -7.03 -7.44
C LYS A 222 2.50 -6.27 -8.42
N ASN A 223 2.77 -4.99 -8.61
CA ASN A 223 2.06 -4.23 -9.63
C ASN A 223 2.76 -4.37 -10.97
N VAL A 224 2.00 -4.32 -12.07
CA VAL A 224 2.53 -4.43 -13.43
C VAL A 224 1.89 -3.41 -14.37
N ILE A 225 2.72 -2.77 -15.20
CA ILE A 225 2.25 -1.97 -16.35
C ILE A 225 3.11 -2.30 -17.56
N ALA A 226 2.52 -2.17 -18.76
CA ALA A 226 3.23 -2.37 -20.03
C ALA A 226 3.91 -1.08 -20.52
N SER A 227 4.98 -1.23 -21.29
CA SER A 227 5.49 -0.16 -22.15
C SER A 227 4.48 0.20 -23.24
N ALA A 228 4.62 1.38 -23.83
CA ALA A 228 3.70 1.87 -24.86
C ALA A 228 3.69 1.00 -26.14
N ASP A 229 4.80 0.34 -26.44
CA ASP A 229 4.95 -0.60 -27.57
C ASP A 229 4.51 -2.03 -27.23
N GLY A 230 4.17 -2.29 -25.94
CA GLY A 230 3.75 -3.60 -25.46
C GLY A 230 4.87 -4.65 -25.37
N LEU A 231 6.13 -4.30 -25.67
CA LEU A 231 7.25 -5.25 -25.69
C LEU A 231 7.80 -5.57 -24.30
N HIS A 232 7.63 -4.65 -23.34
CA HIS A 232 8.15 -4.80 -21.98
C HIS A 232 7.06 -4.58 -20.94
N LEU A 233 7.20 -5.28 -19.83
CA LEU A 233 6.38 -5.15 -18.63
C LEU A 233 7.24 -4.65 -17.47
N TYR A 234 6.76 -3.67 -16.74
CA TYR A 234 7.45 -3.12 -15.58
C TYR A 234 6.74 -3.61 -14.32
N VAL A 235 7.46 -4.35 -13.47
CA VAL A 235 6.91 -4.97 -12.27
C VAL A 235 7.51 -4.33 -11.02
N ALA A 236 6.66 -3.77 -10.17
CA ALA A 236 7.08 -3.27 -8.86
C ALA A 236 7.21 -4.42 -7.87
N VAL A 237 8.35 -4.53 -7.21
CA VAL A 237 8.66 -5.57 -6.22
C VAL A 237 9.20 -4.94 -4.95
N GLY A 238 8.43 -5.01 -3.87
CA GLY A 238 8.86 -4.50 -2.58
C GLY A 238 9.90 -5.37 -1.89
N SER A 239 10.59 -4.82 -0.90
CA SER A 239 11.60 -5.51 -0.10
C SER A 239 11.00 -6.69 0.67
N ASN A 240 11.85 -7.57 1.15
CA ASN A 240 11.47 -8.70 2.00
C ASN A 240 11.56 -8.39 3.50
N SER A 241 11.89 -7.16 3.83
CA SER A 241 12.19 -6.72 5.20
C SER A 241 12.00 -5.22 5.34
N ASN A 242 12.12 -4.70 6.56
CA ASN A 242 12.08 -3.25 6.81
C ASN A 242 13.39 -2.58 6.38
N VAL A 243 14.54 -3.13 6.78
CA VAL A 243 15.88 -2.56 6.54
C VAL A 243 16.95 -3.64 6.27
N ALA A 244 16.59 -4.69 5.52
CA ALA A 244 17.42 -5.85 5.21
C ALA A 244 17.81 -6.71 6.43
N GLU A 245 17.00 -6.71 7.49
CA GLU A 245 17.21 -7.53 8.70
C GLU A 245 17.18 -9.05 8.45
N ASN A 246 16.65 -9.49 7.32
CA ASN A 246 16.65 -10.88 6.88
C ASN A 246 17.88 -11.27 6.03
N GLY A 247 18.87 -10.36 5.92
CA GLY A 247 20.05 -10.50 5.07
C GLY A 247 19.85 -9.94 3.67
N ILE A 248 20.93 -9.41 3.09
CA ILE A 248 20.89 -8.75 1.78
C ILE A 248 20.61 -9.74 0.63
N GLU A 249 20.95 -11.02 0.81
CA GLU A 249 20.69 -12.08 -0.14
C GLU A 249 19.18 -12.36 -0.28
N ALA A 250 18.40 -12.15 0.79
CA ALA A 250 16.94 -12.26 0.76
C ALA A 250 16.27 -11.14 -0.04
N GLU A 251 17.02 -10.11 -0.39
CA GLU A 251 16.54 -8.95 -1.14
C GLU A 251 16.92 -8.98 -2.64
N GLN A 252 17.41 -10.10 -3.13
CA GLN A 252 17.76 -10.24 -4.55
C GLN A 252 16.54 -9.96 -5.44
N ASN A 253 16.69 -9.02 -6.40
CA ASN A 253 15.62 -8.53 -7.29
C ASN A 253 14.40 -7.93 -6.54
N ARG A 254 14.59 -7.49 -5.31
CA ARG A 254 13.57 -6.82 -4.48
C ARG A 254 13.93 -5.36 -4.23
N ALA A 255 13.02 -4.63 -3.61
CA ALA A 255 13.10 -3.17 -3.46
C ALA A 255 13.45 -2.50 -4.79
N ALA A 256 12.74 -2.92 -5.86
CA ALA A 256 13.10 -2.65 -7.23
C ALA A 256 11.87 -2.55 -8.14
N ILE A 257 12.07 -1.96 -9.31
CA ILE A 257 11.22 -2.16 -10.47
C ILE A 257 11.98 -3.06 -11.43
N LEU A 258 11.35 -4.16 -11.82
CA LEU A 258 11.87 -5.11 -12.77
C LEU A 258 11.30 -4.80 -14.16
N GLU A 259 12.11 -4.92 -15.19
CA GLU A 259 11.72 -4.89 -16.59
C GLU A 259 11.72 -6.32 -17.09
N VAL A 260 10.61 -6.78 -17.63
CA VAL A 260 10.39 -8.14 -18.11
C VAL A 260 10.01 -8.07 -19.57
N ASP A 261 10.66 -8.85 -20.42
CA ASP A 261 10.25 -9.03 -21.81
C ASP A 261 8.87 -9.72 -21.85
N ALA A 262 7.94 -9.19 -22.63
CA ALA A 262 6.57 -9.65 -22.66
C ALA A 262 6.39 -11.02 -23.38
N ASP A 263 7.33 -11.42 -24.22
CA ASP A 263 7.24 -12.64 -25.02
C ASP A 263 7.99 -13.81 -24.39
N ASP A 264 9.26 -13.63 -24.00
CA ASP A 264 10.12 -14.70 -23.47
C ASP A 264 10.28 -14.67 -21.95
N GLY A 265 9.91 -13.55 -21.27
CA GLY A 265 9.97 -13.41 -19.83
C GLY A 265 11.37 -13.08 -19.28
N ASP A 266 12.34 -12.77 -20.14
CA ASP A 266 13.66 -12.31 -19.71
C ASP A 266 13.53 -11.08 -18.79
N MET A 267 14.19 -11.16 -17.64
CA MET A 267 13.95 -10.18 -16.57
C MET A 267 15.27 -9.53 -16.11
N ARG A 268 15.22 -8.19 -15.94
CA ARG A 268 16.35 -7.42 -15.37
C ARG A 268 15.86 -6.35 -14.42
N VAL A 269 16.72 -5.92 -13.50
CA VAL A 269 16.45 -4.77 -12.63
C VAL A 269 16.48 -3.50 -13.46
N PHE A 270 15.34 -2.78 -13.52
CA PHE A 270 15.23 -1.48 -14.17
C PHE A 270 15.73 -0.35 -13.26
N ALA A 271 15.31 -0.37 -11.97
CA ALA A 271 15.74 0.56 -10.93
C ALA A 271 15.69 -0.14 -9.58
N SER A 272 16.53 0.27 -8.64
CA SER A 272 16.67 -0.38 -7.33
C SER A 272 16.73 0.62 -6.18
N GLY A 273 16.68 0.12 -4.93
CA GLY A 273 16.69 0.96 -3.74
C GLY A 273 15.36 1.64 -3.43
N LEU A 274 14.26 1.14 -4.00
CA LEU A 274 12.88 1.55 -3.77
C LEU A 274 12.26 0.57 -2.77
N ARG A 275 12.20 0.90 -1.47
CA ARG A 275 11.84 -0.07 -0.42
C ARG A 275 10.59 -0.88 -0.75
N ASN A 276 9.48 -0.23 -1.00
CA ASN A 276 8.23 -0.88 -1.40
C ASN A 276 7.50 -0.02 -2.45
N PRO A 277 7.92 -0.10 -3.72
CA PRO A 277 7.19 0.54 -4.82
C PRO A 277 5.89 -0.23 -5.05
N VAL A 278 4.77 0.48 -5.27
CA VAL A 278 3.46 -0.14 -5.49
C VAL A 278 2.79 0.42 -6.74
N GLY A 279 2.26 1.62 -6.69
CA GLY A 279 1.62 2.27 -7.83
C GLY A 279 2.65 2.59 -8.92
N LEU A 280 2.39 2.15 -10.14
CA LEU A 280 3.16 2.48 -11.33
C LEU A 280 2.26 3.20 -12.33
N ALA A 281 2.76 4.27 -12.93
CA ALA A 281 2.03 4.96 -14.00
C ALA A 281 3.00 5.68 -14.95
N TRP A 282 2.64 5.73 -16.24
CA TRP A 282 3.29 6.58 -17.21
C TRP A 282 2.74 8.00 -17.13
N HIS A 283 3.61 8.99 -17.04
CA HIS A 283 3.17 10.38 -17.10
C HIS A 283 2.70 10.70 -18.54
N PRO A 284 1.45 11.16 -18.73
CA PRO A 284 0.82 11.21 -20.07
C PRO A 284 1.56 12.11 -21.08
N THR A 285 2.21 13.18 -20.61
CA THR A 285 2.88 14.13 -21.50
C THR A 285 4.35 13.80 -21.71
N THR A 286 5.06 13.33 -20.68
CA THR A 286 6.52 13.11 -20.75
C THR A 286 6.91 11.68 -21.08
N GLY A 287 5.98 10.72 -20.94
CA GLY A 287 6.27 9.28 -21.06
C GLY A 287 7.19 8.75 -19.97
N ALA A 288 7.48 9.50 -18.92
CA ALA A 288 8.31 9.05 -17.83
C ALA A 288 7.54 8.05 -16.94
N LEU A 289 8.21 7.00 -16.49
CA LEU A 289 7.67 6.07 -15.49
C LEU A 289 7.72 6.72 -14.12
N TRP A 290 6.61 6.64 -13.37
CA TRP A 290 6.50 7.12 -12.01
C TRP A 290 6.03 6.01 -11.08
N THR A 291 6.41 6.13 -9.79
CA THR A 291 5.98 5.22 -8.73
C THR A 291 5.72 5.95 -7.42
N VAL A 292 4.86 5.37 -6.59
CA VAL A 292 4.76 5.70 -5.16
C VAL A 292 5.44 4.61 -4.35
N VAL A 293 6.13 5.01 -3.29
CA VAL A 293 6.96 4.11 -2.47
C VAL A 293 6.62 4.28 -1.00
N ASN A 294 6.37 3.15 -0.34
CA ASN A 294 6.28 3.09 1.12
C ASN A 294 7.68 2.90 1.70
N GLU A 295 8.08 3.81 2.55
CA GLU A 295 9.39 3.82 3.17
C GLU A 295 9.45 3.02 4.48
N ARG A 296 10.62 2.98 5.07
CA ARG A 296 10.96 2.19 6.26
C ARG A 296 10.36 2.74 7.54
N ASP A 297 10.22 1.86 8.50
CA ASP A 297 9.61 2.10 9.80
C ASP A 297 10.66 2.13 10.93
N GLU A 298 10.20 2.39 12.16
CA GLU A 298 10.92 2.22 13.42
C GLU A 298 12.05 3.26 13.68
N ILE A 299 12.04 4.40 13.00
CA ILE A 299 12.94 5.55 13.27
C ILE A 299 12.18 6.84 13.55
N GLY A 300 10.94 6.72 13.94
CA GLY A 300 10.09 7.81 14.42
C GLY A 300 8.82 8.01 13.62
N SER A 301 7.83 8.69 14.24
CA SER A 301 6.56 9.04 13.60
C SER A 301 6.70 10.02 12.43
N ASP A 302 7.80 10.77 12.36
CA ASP A 302 8.08 11.75 11.30
C ASP A 302 9.04 11.21 10.23
N LEU A 303 9.55 9.97 10.37
CA LEU A 303 10.50 9.33 9.48
C LEU A 303 10.18 7.84 9.24
N VAL A 304 10.34 7.34 8.03
CA VAL A 304 10.77 8.04 6.80
C VAL A 304 9.52 8.38 6.02
N PRO A 305 9.45 9.55 5.37
CA PRO A 305 8.27 9.88 4.59
C PRO A 305 8.16 9.02 3.34
N ASP A 306 6.93 8.57 3.05
CA ASP A 306 6.57 7.95 1.78
C ASP A 306 6.65 8.97 0.65
N TYR A 307 6.84 8.54 -0.59
CA TYR A 307 7.12 9.47 -1.67
C TYR A 307 6.57 9.04 -3.04
N LEU A 308 6.46 10.02 -3.92
CA LEU A 308 6.22 9.92 -5.36
C LEU A 308 7.51 10.28 -6.11
N THR A 309 7.94 9.47 -7.07
CA THR A 309 9.16 9.72 -7.82
C THR A 309 9.10 9.20 -9.26
N SER A 310 9.78 9.92 -10.15
CA SER A 310 10.10 9.41 -11.49
C SER A 310 11.15 8.30 -11.39
N VAL A 311 11.01 7.27 -12.21
CA VAL A 311 11.89 6.10 -12.20
C VAL A 311 12.81 6.12 -13.40
N ARG A 312 14.13 6.08 -13.15
CA ARG A 312 15.15 6.12 -14.19
C ARG A 312 15.87 4.78 -14.29
N ARG A 313 16.09 4.34 -15.53
CA ARG A 313 16.87 3.11 -15.79
C ARG A 313 18.24 3.16 -15.12
N GLY A 314 18.59 2.12 -14.37
CA GLY A 314 19.86 1.98 -13.68
C GLY A 314 20.01 2.85 -12.43
N ALA A 315 18.97 3.61 -12.03
CA ALA A 315 19.05 4.45 -10.85
C ALA A 315 18.92 3.64 -9.55
N PHE A 316 19.54 4.17 -8.49
CA PHE A 316 19.46 3.68 -7.12
C PHE A 316 18.83 4.74 -6.21
N TYR A 317 17.80 4.35 -5.42
CA TYR A 317 17.00 5.27 -4.58
C TYR A 317 17.29 5.14 -3.08
N GLY A 318 18.35 4.41 -2.70
CA GLY A 318 18.93 4.43 -1.36
C GLY A 318 18.67 3.19 -0.51
N TRP A 319 17.49 2.58 -0.54
CA TRP A 319 17.20 1.42 0.30
C TRP A 319 18.13 0.23 0.00
N PRO A 320 18.68 -0.49 1.01
CA PRO A 320 18.46 -0.30 2.44
C PRO A 320 19.42 0.72 3.10
N TYR A 321 20.48 1.15 2.44
CA TYR A 321 21.64 1.84 3.01
C TYR A 321 21.40 3.31 3.36
N SER A 322 20.48 3.95 2.65
CA SER A 322 20.10 5.35 2.88
C SER A 322 18.61 5.57 2.57
N TYR A 323 18.09 6.72 2.97
CA TYR A 323 16.75 7.20 2.67
C TYR A 323 16.80 8.65 2.22
N TYR A 324 15.80 9.10 1.48
CA TYR A 324 15.70 10.43 0.90
C TYR A 324 17.06 10.90 0.34
N GLY A 325 17.57 10.14 -0.64
CA GLY A 325 18.91 10.29 -1.18
C GLY A 325 19.97 9.72 -0.24
N GLN A 326 20.84 10.59 0.29
CA GLN A 326 22.09 10.20 0.96
C GLN A 326 22.02 10.19 2.49
N HIS A 327 20.81 10.22 3.11
CA HIS A 327 20.67 10.09 4.56
C HIS A 327 20.94 8.64 4.98
N VAL A 328 22.09 8.37 5.54
CA VAL A 328 22.54 7.01 5.89
C VAL A 328 21.64 6.39 6.94
N ASP A 329 21.17 5.16 6.71
CA ASP A 329 20.52 4.36 7.74
C ASP A 329 21.57 3.57 8.53
N MET A 330 21.83 4.00 9.76
CA MET A 330 22.87 3.42 10.63
C MET A 330 22.54 2.00 11.13
N ARG A 331 21.34 1.49 10.86
CA ARG A 331 20.93 0.13 11.24
C ARG A 331 21.44 -0.93 10.27
N VAL A 332 21.87 -0.53 9.07
CA VAL A 332 22.28 -1.44 7.99
C VAL A 332 23.77 -1.64 7.98
N ALA A 333 24.21 -2.91 8.07
CA ALA A 333 25.62 -3.29 8.01
C ALA A 333 25.84 -4.46 7.02
N PRO A 334 26.97 -4.48 6.29
CA PRO A 334 27.96 -3.41 6.20
C PRO A 334 27.45 -2.18 5.46
N SER A 335 27.97 -1.01 5.75
CA SER A 335 27.64 0.20 5.03
C SER A 335 28.21 0.15 3.60
N ARG A 336 27.47 0.74 2.64
CA ARG A 336 27.84 0.82 1.22
C ARG A 336 27.92 2.29 0.79
N ALA A 337 29.02 2.94 1.20
CA ALA A 337 29.24 4.37 0.91
C ALA A 337 29.20 4.69 -0.59
N ASP A 338 29.61 3.74 -1.43
CA ASP A 338 29.54 3.83 -2.89
C ASP A 338 28.09 3.92 -3.40
N LEU A 339 27.18 3.08 -2.88
CA LEU A 339 25.76 3.12 -3.21
C LEU A 339 25.07 4.35 -2.63
N VAL A 340 25.39 4.72 -1.38
CA VAL A 340 24.85 5.94 -0.77
C VAL A 340 25.22 7.17 -1.59
N ALA A 341 26.46 7.27 -2.07
CA ALA A 341 26.90 8.39 -2.91
C ALA A 341 26.14 8.47 -4.25
N SER A 342 25.66 7.32 -4.78
CA SER A 342 24.89 7.25 -6.02
C SER A 342 23.38 7.41 -5.82
N ALA A 343 22.90 7.36 -4.55
CA ALA A 343 21.49 7.41 -4.25
C ALA A 343 20.86 8.76 -4.62
N ILE A 344 19.77 8.71 -5.39
CA ILE A 344 19.02 9.91 -5.76
C ILE A 344 17.86 10.13 -4.81
N ALA A 345 17.59 11.41 -4.51
CA ALA A 345 16.42 11.79 -3.72
C ALA A 345 15.14 11.64 -4.57
N PRO A 346 14.01 11.29 -3.96
CA PRO A 346 12.73 11.28 -4.64
C PRO A 346 12.29 12.69 -5.07
N ASP A 347 11.45 12.76 -6.12
CA ASP A 347 10.98 14.03 -6.66
C ASP A 347 10.00 14.75 -5.72
N TYR A 348 9.20 14.00 -4.93
CA TYR A 348 8.17 14.58 -4.07
C TYR A 348 7.80 13.66 -2.90
N VAL A 349 7.71 14.23 -1.72
CA VAL A 349 7.37 13.53 -0.48
C VAL A 349 5.90 13.71 -0.12
N LEU A 350 5.23 12.62 0.23
CA LEU A 350 3.79 12.58 0.54
C LEU A 350 3.51 12.73 2.05
N GLY A 351 4.54 12.57 2.87
CA GLY A 351 4.45 12.59 4.34
C GLY A 351 4.80 11.25 4.96
N ALA A 352 5.16 11.28 6.24
CA ALA A 352 5.59 10.06 6.94
C ALA A 352 4.43 9.09 7.14
N HIS A 353 4.67 7.82 6.73
CA HIS A 353 3.81 6.67 6.97
C HIS A 353 2.38 6.79 6.41
N VAL A 354 2.18 7.52 5.32
CA VAL A 354 0.84 7.64 4.69
C VAL A 354 0.40 6.34 4.00
N ALA A 355 1.33 5.42 3.77
CA ALA A 355 1.15 4.17 3.04
C ALA A 355 0.58 4.41 1.63
N ALA A 356 1.31 5.15 0.80
CA ALA A 356 0.93 5.45 -0.57
C ALA A 356 0.95 4.18 -1.42
N LEU A 357 -0.19 3.78 -1.99
CA LEU A 357 -0.35 2.54 -2.75
C LEU A 357 -0.77 2.79 -4.20
N GLY A 358 -1.92 3.44 -4.41
CA GLY A 358 -2.45 3.73 -5.75
C GLY A 358 -1.80 4.94 -6.38
N LEU A 359 -1.62 4.91 -7.71
CA LEU A 359 -1.12 6.04 -8.49
C LEU A 359 -1.82 6.05 -9.86
N ALA A 360 -2.46 7.17 -10.21
CA ALA A 360 -3.00 7.41 -11.52
C ALA A 360 -2.77 8.86 -11.95
N PHE A 361 -2.17 9.08 -13.11
CA PHE A 361 -2.18 10.40 -13.72
C PHE A 361 -3.54 10.68 -14.35
N TYR A 362 -3.97 11.93 -14.27
CA TYR A 362 -5.23 12.36 -14.83
C TYR A 362 -5.02 12.99 -16.21
N ASP A 363 -5.62 12.38 -17.22
CA ASP A 363 -5.59 12.89 -18.61
C ASP A 363 -6.98 12.77 -19.24
N SER A 364 -8.00 13.32 -18.55
CA SER A 364 -9.38 13.30 -19.03
C SER A 364 -10.03 14.67 -18.88
N GLU A 365 -11.29 14.79 -19.33
CA GLU A 365 -12.01 16.08 -19.41
C GLU A 365 -13.07 16.28 -18.33
N MET A 366 -13.47 15.21 -17.61
CA MET A 366 -14.51 15.31 -16.59
C MET A 366 -14.15 16.26 -15.46
N PHE A 367 -12.89 16.24 -15.01
CA PHE A 367 -12.41 17.14 -13.96
C PHE A 367 -11.88 18.44 -14.59
N PRO A 368 -11.89 19.56 -13.84
CA PRO A 368 -11.33 20.81 -14.31
C PRO A 368 -9.91 20.69 -14.85
N ALA A 369 -9.55 21.53 -15.82
CA ALA A 369 -8.26 21.48 -16.52
C ALA A 369 -7.03 21.50 -15.60
N ARG A 370 -7.14 22.07 -14.40
CA ARG A 370 -6.06 22.11 -13.38
C ARG A 370 -5.65 20.72 -12.86
N TYR A 371 -6.47 19.70 -13.06
CA TYR A 371 -6.16 18.33 -12.69
C TYR A 371 -5.40 17.55 -13.78
N ARG A 372 -5.40 18.04 -15.02
CA ARG A 372 -4.73 17.35 -16.13
C ARG A 372 -3.21 17.33 -15.93
N GLY A 373 -2.63 16.16 -16.15
CA GLY A 373 -1.20 15.91 -15.97
C GLY A 373 -0.78 15.73 -14.52
N GLY A 374 -1.65 15.96 -13.53
CA GLY A 374 -1.37 15.68 -12.12
C GLY A 374 -1.71 14.26 -11.71
N ALA A 375 -1.32 13.88 -10.52
CA ALA A 375 -1.38 12.52 -10.00
C ALA A 375 -2.39 12.38 -8.86
N PHE A 376 -3.33 11.42 -8.96
CA PHE A 376 -4.14 10.93 -7.86
C PHE A 376 -3.42 9.79 -7.14
N ILE A 377 -3.40 9.82 -5.81
CA ILE A 377 -2.69 8.86 -4.98
C ILE A 377 -3.63 8.36 -3.88
N GLY A 378 -3.75 7.03 -3.78
CA GLY A 378 -4.42 6.36 -2.67
C GLY A 378 -3.47 6.19 -1.50
N GLU A 379 -3.76 6.82 -0.37
CA GLU A 379 -3.02 6.71 0.88
C GLU A 379 -3.77 5.79 1.83
N HIS A 380 -3.28 4.55 1.99
CA HIS A 380 -3.93 3.49 2.78
C HIS A 380 -3.97 3.78 4.28
N GLY A 381 -3.04 4.59 4.76
CA GLY A 381 -2.98 5.08 6.13
C GLY A 381 -2.03 4.34 7.06
N SER A 382 -1.50 5.09 8.01
CA SER A 382 -0.44 4.67 8.92
C SER A 382 -0.92 3.62 9.94
N TRP A 383 -0.01 2.73 10.33
CA TRP A 383 -0.17 1.81 11.45
C TRP A 383 0.75 2.17 12.63
N ASN A 384 1.80 2.95 12.40
CA ASN A 384 2.92 3.21 13.30
C ASN A 384 3.24 4.71 13.47
N ARG A 385 2.28 5.59 13.22
CA ARG A 385 2.41 7.05 13.39
C ARG A 385 1.40 7.62 14.37
N LYS A 386 1.83 8.59 15.17
CA LYS A 386 0.97 9.31 16.11
C LYS A 386 1.18 10.83 15.96
N PRO A 387 0.16 11.63 15.59
CA PRO A 387 -1.17 11.20 15.12
C PRO A 387 -1.11 10.43 13.82
N ARG A 388 -2.18 9.71 13.46
CA ARG A 388 -2.27 8.97 12.19
C ARG A 388 -2.14 9.88 10.98
N SER A 389 -1.64 9.32 9.87
CA SER A 389 -1.53 9.98 8.56
C SER A 389 -2.11 9.09 7.45
N GLY A 390 -2.39 9.66 6.28
CA GLY A 390 -3.04 8.96 5.19
C GLY A 390 -4.54 8.77 5.41
N TYR A 391 -5.09 7.59 5.05
CA TYR A 391 -6.53 7.26 5.06
C TYR A 391 -7.34 8.20 4.18
N LYS A 392 -6.85 8.49 2.99
CA LYS A 392 -7.46 9.45 2.05
C LYS A 392 -6.96 9.24 0.63
N VAL A 393 -7.59 9.91 -0.30
CA VAL A 393 -7.07 10.07 -1.65
C VAL A 393 -6.65 11.52 -1.82
N VAL A 394 -5.42 11.73 -2.28
CA VAL A 394 -4.87 13.05 -2.56
C VAL A 394 -4.62 13.25 -4.05
N PHE A 395 -4.60 14.49 -4.47
CA PHE A 395 -4.15 14.94 -5.77
C PHE A 395 -2.88 15.76 -5.63
N VAL A 396 -1.82 15.37 -6.31
CA VAL A 396 -0.56 16.13 -6.42
C VAL A 396 -0.57 16.87 -7.75
N PRO A 397 -0.58 18.22 -7.75
CA PRO A 397 -0.50 19.00 -8.97
C PRO A 397 0.85 18.82 -9.65
N PHE A 398 0.85 18.93 -10.98
CA PHE A 398 2.06 18.89 -11.81
C PHE A 398 2.16 20.13 -12.69
N ALA A 399 3.39 20.58 -12.91
CA ALA A 399 3.73 21.58 -13.92
C ALA A 399 5.02 21.16 -14.64
N ASN A 400 5.01 21.26 -15.97
CA ASN A 400 6.16 20.87 -16.79
C ASN A 400 6.68 19.43 -16.50
N GLY A 401 5.76 18.50 -16.25
CA GLY A 401 6.06 17.09 -15.98
C GLY A 401 6.66 16.80 -14.61
N LYS A 402 6.56 17.73 -13.65
CA LYS A 402 7.04 17.57 -12.27
C LYS A 402 5.98 17.97 -11.26
N PRO A 403 5.98 17.36 -10.06
CA PRO A 403 5.13 17.79 -8.96
C PRO A 403 5.33 19.29 -8.67
N ASN A 404 4.22 19.99 -8.46
CA ASN A 404 4.25 21.44 -8.23
C ASN A 404 3.15 21.87 -7.27
N GLY A 405 3.52 22.33 -6.10
CA GLY A 405 2.60 22.76 -5.06
C GLY A 405 2.28 21.68 -4.03
N TYR A 406 1.22 21.91 -3.27
CA TYR A 406 0.83 21.08 -2.13
C TYR A 406 -0.28 20.08 -2.54
N PRO A 407 -0.32 18.87 -1.98
CA PRO A 407 -1.38 17.92 -2.33
C PRO A 407 -2.74 18.40 -1.84
N GLU A 408 -3.77 18.16 -2.65
CA GLU A 408 -5.16 18.45 -2.34
C GLU A 408 -5.87 17.17 -1.88
N ASP A 409 -6.61 17.23 -0.78
CA ASP A 409 -7.46 16.12 -0.34
C ASP A 409 -8.67 16.00 -1.28
N ILE A 410 -8.84 14.84 -1.91
CA ILE A 410 -9.94 14.54 -2.85
C ILE A 410 -11.03 13.71 -2.18
N LEU A 411 -10.66 12.65 -1.46
CA LEU A 411 -11.55 11.87 -0.61
C LEU A 411 -10.98 11.74 0.79
N THR A 412 -11.81 11.99 1.79
CA THR A 412 -11.51 11.89 3.22
C THR A 412 -12.61 11.12 3.96
N GLY A 413 -12.54 11.03 5.29
CA GLY A 413 -13.57 10.40 6.11
C GLY A 413 -13.47 8.88 6.20
N PHE A 414 -12.36 8.29 5.75
CA PHE A 414 -12.08 6.86 5.90
C PHE A 414 -11.79 6.43 7.34
N VAL A 415 -11.50 7.36 8.22
CA VAL A 415 -11.39 7.15 9.67
C VAL A 415 -12.47 7.98 10.36
N ASP A 416 -13.22 7.35 11.28
CA ASP A 416 -14.26 8.01 12.04
C ASP A 416 -13.69 8.83 13.22
N SER A 417 -14.55 9.57 13.93
CA SER A 417 -14.16 10.37 15.10
C SER A 417 -13.66 9.51 16.28
N GLY A 418 -14.01 8.23 16.32
CA GLY A 418 -13.51 7.25 17.30
C GLY A 418 -12.14 6.68 16.94
N GLY A 419 -11.61 7.03 15.76
CA GLY A 419 -10.33 6.52 15.28
C GLY A 419 -10.40 5.14 14.63
N ASN A 420 -11.57 4.67 14.22
CA ASN A 420 -11.76 3.39 13.52
C ASN A 420 -11.76 3.61 12.00
N ALA A 421 -11.19 2.68 11.25
CA ALA A 421 -11.20 2.71 9.80
C ALA A 421 -12.52 2.16 9.25
N ARG A 422 -13.29 3.02 8.59
CA ARG A 422 -14.44 2.62 7.77
C ARG A 422 -13.99 2.04 6.44
N GLY A 423 -12.87 2.52 5.94
CA GLY A 423 -12.26 2.11 4.69
C GLY A 423 -10.78 2.46 4.63
N ARG A 424 -10.09 1.95 3.60
CA ARG A 424 -8.69 2.27 3.30
C ARG A 424 -8.49 2.31 1.79
N PRO A 425 -8.16 3.47 1.21
CA PRO A 425 -7.90 3.58 -0.23
C PRO A 425 -6.65 2.78 -0.64
N VAL A 426 -6.75 2.02 -1.73
CA VAL A 426 -5.65 1.26 -2.32
C VAL A 426 -5.42 1.70 -3.76
N GLY A 427 -5.87 0.93 -4.75
CA GLY A 427 -5.75 1.24 -6.16
C GLY A 427 -6.63 2.42 -6.55
N VAL A 428 -6.10 3.28 -7.42
CA VAL A 428 -6.84 4.37 -8.06
C VAL A 428 -6.65 4.28 -9.57
N VAL A 429 -7.72 4.53 -10.33
CA VAL A 429 -7.67 4.53 -11.79
C VAL A 429 -8.73 5.49 -12.35
N VAL A 430 -8.49 6.04 -13.54
CA VAL A 430 -9.47 6.89 -14.24
C VAL A 430 -10.28 6.00 -15.18
N ASP A 431 -11.63 6.05 -15.07
CA ASP A 431 -12.51 5.34 -15.99
C ASP A 431 -12.60 6.02 -17.36
N ARG A 432 -13.24 5.37 -18.32
CA ARG A 432 -13.35 5.90 -19.68
C ARG A 432 -14.20 7.17 -19.79
N GLN A 433 -15.03 7.46 -18.81
CA GLN A 433 -15.83 8.69 -18.73
C GLN A 433 -15.04 9.82 -18.05
N GLY A 434 -13.87 9.53 -17.48
CA GLY A 434 -13.01 10.48 -16.79
C GLY A 434 -13.27 10.58 -15.28
N ALA A 435 -14.09 9.71 -14.71
CA ALA A 435 -14.25 9.63 -13.26
C ALA A 435 -13.09 8.88 -12.62
N LEU A 436 -12.77 9.20 -11.38
CA LEU A 436 -11.78 8.48 -10.60
C LEU A 436 -12.46 7.31 -9.86
N LEU A 437 -11.96 6.09 -10.07
CA LEU A 437 -12.32 4.90 -9.32
C LEU A 437 -11.29 4.65 -8.24
N VAL A 438 -11.76 4.28 -7.03
CA VAL A 438 -10.92 4.05 -5.85
C VAL A 438 -11.29 2.71 -5.24
N ALA A 439 -10.35 1.78 -5.16
CA ALA A 439 -10.51 0.54 -4.42
C ALA A 439 -10.37 0.79 -2.92
N ASP A 440 -11.29 0.26 -2.14
CA ASP A 440 -11.34 0.34 -0.69
C ASP A 440 -11.40 -1.08 -0.12
N ASP A 441 -10.27 -1.58 0.36
CA ASP A 441 -10.12 -2.98 0.77
C ASP A 441 -10.83 -3.31 2.10
N VAL A 442 -10.85 -2.38 3.04
CA VAL A 442 -11.58 -2.52 4.31
C VAL A 442 -13.08 -2.26 4.13
N GLY A 443 -13.42 -1.31 3.26
CA GLY A 443 -14.82 -1.00 2.92
C GLY A 443 -15.47 -1.97 1.94
N ASN A 444 -14.71 -2.89 1.35
CA ASN A 444 -15.20 -3.86 0.35
C ASN A 444 -15.96 -3.21 -0.82
N THR A 445 -15.51 -2.02 -1.23
CA THR A 445 -16.22 -1.14 -2.16
C THR A 445 -15.26 -0.52 -3.17
N ILE A 446 -15.73 -0.34 -4.39
CA ILE A 446 -15.10 0.57 -5.35
C ILE A 446 -15.90 1.87 -5.32
N TRP A 447 -15.24 2.95 -4.97
CA TRP A 447 -15.82 4.30 -4.98
C TRP A 447 -15.61 4.97 -6.32
N ARG A 448 -16.62 5.68 -6.83
CA ARG A 448 -16.54 6.48 -8.05
C ARG A 448 -16.68 7.96 -7.71
N VAL A 449 -15.68 8.74 -8.11
CA VAL A 449 -15.63 10.20 -7.89
C VAL A 449 -15.87 10.89 -9.21
N THR A 450 -16.83 11.79 -9.24
CA THR A 450 -17.14 12.63 -10.42
C THR A 450 -17.09 14.11 -10.04
N HIS A 451 -16.89 14.97 -11.02
CA HIS A 451 -16.95 16.42 -10.82
C HIS A 451 -18.39 16.91 -11.11
N MET A 452 -18.90 17.76 -10.24
CA MET A 452 -20.17 18.44 -10.45
C MET A 452 -19.92 19.73 -11.23
N PRO A 453 -20.43 19.87 -12.48
CA PRO A 453 -20.39 21.16 -13.13
C PRO A 453 -21.17 22.18 -12.28
N ARG A 454 -20.62 23.37 -12.15
CA ARG A 454 -21.29 24.48 -11.47
C ARG A 454 -22.45 25.00 -12.30
#